data_108d137cb017394829d76662cb844e04
#
_entry.id   108d137cb017394829d76662cb844e04
#
_cell.length_a   1.000
_cell.length_b   1.000
_cell.length_c   1.000
_cell.angle_alpha   90.00
_cell.angle_beta   90.00
_cell.angle_gamma   90.00
#
_symmetry.space_group_name_H-M   'P 1'
#
loop_
_entity.id
_entity.type
_entity.pdbx_description
1 polymer ?
#
loop_
_entity_poly.entity_id
_entity_poly.type
_entity_poly.pdbx_seq_one_letter_code
_entity_poly.pdbx_strand_id
1 'polypeptide(L)'
;MAQSNVLAVQKRRVLAVCVAAYTVSYLLRTNLSLALDDLMEVLAIGRGPAGLVSTLYFWTYASGQLLGGWLSVKWDPKRVVALGLAASGMCNLAIGFCSSYWALAALWTLNGLALALFWPPILQITTNWFEPGEYLKVSILLSLPTTLGYLLAWGGLGAVLRAAGWRWVFFCPALVAFCFFWVWLRGLKASPAAAGLCYRPAVLAAPEKKEPAAEAPRRGSLARAMLTLPMLSFAFVIVAQGSTKESINLWAPTLLRQLAGPGQEGLVSLFTAVIPLFSTAGLLATGWLVRRLHGGQEGALLALTGAGALCGWLLVALQSSLTGLVICLGLLLGLVYGVTTILTTLLPLRFARTGQSAAFTGIFNFLAYVGAALGGVLSGWVSDGWGWQRVYLLWAALATVSALALFVSEAWQYFSWRYLGK
;
A
#
# COMPACT_ATOMS: atom_id res chain seq x y z
N MET A 1 8.49 14.79 -37.08
CA MET A 1 8.46 15.70 -35.91
C MET A 1 7.05 15.91 -35.34
N ALA A 2 6.00 16.19 -36.12
CA ALA A 2 4.64 16.41 -35.59
C ALA A 2 4.06 15.21 -34.81
N GLN A 3 4.19 13.99 -35.34
CA GLN A 3 3.68 12.78 -34.67
C GLN A 3 4.44 12.44 -33.37
N SER A 4 5.74 12.68 -33.27
CA SER A 4 6.52 12.46 -32.06
C SER A 4 6.13 13.42 -30.92
N ASN A 5 5.81 14.67 -31.26
CA ASN A 5 5.32 15.64 -30.29
C ASN A 5 3.92 15.29 -29.79
N VAL A 6 3.02 14.84 -30.67
CA VAL A 6 1.68 14.39 -30.28
C VAL A 6 1.76 13.19 -29.35
N LEU A 7 2.61 12.20 -29.66
CA LEU A 7 2.82 11.03 -28.81
C LEU A 7 3.33 11.41 -27.40
N ALA A 8 4.32 12.32 -27.34
CA ALA A 8 4.88 12.77 -26.05
C ALA A 8 3.83 13.51 -25.20
N VAL A 9 2.99 14.33 -25.79
CA VAL A 9 1.88 15.03 -25.09
C VAL A 9 0.86 14.02 -24.60
N GLN A 10 0.46 13.03 -25.41
CA GLN A 10 -0.49 12.00 -25.00
C GLN A 10 0.07 11.09 -23.91
N LYS A 11 1.33 10.67 -23.96
CA LYS A 11 2.00 9.93 -22.87
C LYS A 11 1.93 10.68 -21.54
N ARG A 12 2.28 11.97 -21.54
CA ARG A 12 2.21 12.82 -20.33
C ARG A 12 0.77 12.94 -19.79
N ARG A 13 -0.20 13.16 -20.68
CA ARG A 13 -1.62 13.22 -20.32
C ARG A 13 -2.12 11.92 -19.69
N VAL A 14 -1.85 10.78 -20.32
CA VAL A 14 -2.24 9.46 -19.81
C VAL A 14 -1.64 9.21 -18.43
N LEU A 15 -0.34 9.47 -18.26
CA LEU A 15 0.33 9.29 -16.98
C LEU A 15 -0.26 10.21 -15.90
N ALA A 16 -0.48 11.48 -16.20
CA ALA A 16 -1.09 12.43 -15.25
C ALA A 16 -2.50 11.99 -14.83
N VAL A 17 -3.32 11.52 -15.76
CA VAL A 17 -4.67 11.02 -15.48
C VAL A 17 -4.61 9.73 -14.65
N CYS A 18 -3.67 8.82 -14.90
CA CYS A 18 -3.46 7.61 -14.09
C CYS A 18 -3.00 7.95 -12.66
N VAL A 19 -2.05 8.89 -12.51
CA VAL A 19 -1.60 9.39 -11.20
C VAL A 19 -2.77 10.02 -10.44
N ALA A 20 -3.57 10.87 -11.08
CA ALA A 20 -4.73 11.49 -10.46
C ALA A 20 -5.80 10.45 -10.06
N ALA A 21 -6.12 9.46 -10.92
CA ALA A 21 -7.05 8.39 -10.60
C ALA A 21 -6.62 7.62 -9.35
N TYR A 22 -5.33 7.29 -9.29
CA TYR A 22 -4.78 6.54 -8.15
C TYR A 22 -4.71 7.39 -6.88
N THR A 23 -4.51 8.72 -7.00
CA THR A 23 -4.64 9.66 -5.87
C THR A 23 -6.07 9.71 -5.35
N VAL A 24 -7.07 9.77 -6.24
CA VAL A 24 -8.50 9.71 -5.86
C VAL A 24 -8.82 8.40 -5.13
N SER A 25 -8.25 7.26 -5.57
CA SER A 25 -8.44 5.99 -4.88
C SER A 25 -7.92 6.00 -3.43
N TYR A 26 -6.85 6.73 -3.15
CA TYR A 26 -6.36 6.92 -1.78
C TYR A 26 -7.30 7.78 -0.93
N LEU A 27 -7.93 8.82 -1.50
CA LEU A 27 -8.97 9.58 -0.77
C LEU A 27 -10.15 8.70 -0.35
N LEU A 28 -10.55 7.75 -1.21
CA LEU A 28 -11.69 6.85 -1.00
C LEU A 28 -11.37 5.69 -0.03
N ARG A 29 -10.12 5.50 0.40
CA ARG A 29 -9.72 4.42 1.32
C ARG A 29 -9.13 4.90 2.63
N THR A 30 -8.49 6.07 2.66
CA THR A 30 -7.80 6.57 3.86
C THR A 30 -8.69 7.43 4.74
N ASN A 31 -9.84 7.85 4.22
CA ASN A 31 -10.82 8.66 4.93
C ASN A 31 -11.45 7.95 6.14
N LEU A 32 -11.57 6.61 6.12
CA LEU A 32 -12.08 5.86 7.28
C LEU A 32 -11.28 6.16 8.55
N SER A 33 -9.94 6.18 8.47
CA SER A 33 -9.08 6.41 9.63
C SER A 33 -9.30 7.77 10.31
N LEU A 34 -9.74 8.78 9.56
CA LEU A 34 -10.07 10.10 10.10
C LEU A 34 -11.41 10.12 10.84
N ALA A 35 -12.38 9.41 10.32
CA ALA A 35 -13.74 9.37 10.86
C ALA A 35 -13.94 8.26 11.90
N LEU A 36 -12.88 7.49 12.23
CA LEU A 36 -13.00 6.27 12.99
C LEU A 36 -13.47 6.50 14.41
N ASP A 37 -12.98 7.55 15.08
CA ASP A 37 -13.39 7.92 16.44
C ASP A 37 -14.87 8.31 16.49
N ASP A 38 -15.30 9.17 15.55
CA ASP A 38 -16.68 9.61 15.43
C ASP A 38 -17.62 8.42 15.09
N LEU A 39 -17.17 7.51 14.24
CA LEU A 39 -17.93 6.29 13.89
C LEU A 39 -18.04 5.34 15.09
N MET A 40 -16.98 5.17 15.88
CA MET A 40 -17.01 4.35 17.10
C MET A 40 -18.02 4.90 18.11
N GLU A 41 -18.06 6.20 18.28
CA GLU A 41 -18.99 6.88 19.16
C GLU A 41 -20.45 6.72 18.66
N VAL A 42 -20.71 7.06 17.39
CA VAL A 42 -22.08 7.03 16.81
C VAL A 42 -22.64 5.62 16.74
N LEU A 43 -21.80 4.62 16.43
CA LEU A 43 -22.21 3.21 16.30
C LEU A 43 -22.09 2.42 17.61
N ALA A 44 -21.62 3.05 18.69
CA ALA A 44 -21.38 2.47 20.00
C ALA A 44 -20.53 1.17 19.92
N ILE A 45 -19.44 1.20 19.17
CA ILE A 45 -18.54 0.06 18.96
C ILE A 45 -17.14 0.33 19.53
N GLY A 46 -16.46 -0.72 19.98
CA GLY A 46 -15.05 -0.67 20.38
C GLY A 46 -14.09 -0.62 19.21
N ARG A 47 -12.80 -0.46 19.51
CA ARG A 47 -11.71 -0.41 18.51
C ARG A 47 -11.50 -1.76 17.82
N GLY A 48 -11.73 -2.89 18.50
CA GLY A 48 -11.66 -4.21 17.90
C GLY A 48 -12.63 -4.38 16.72
N PRO A 49 -13.95 -4.19 16.91
CA PRO A 49 -14.92 -4.16 15.82
C PRO A 49 -14.61 -3.13 14.73
N ALA A 50 -14.14 -1.93 15.11
CA ALA A 50 -13.72 -0.90 14.14
C ALA A 50 -12.52 -1.37 13.28
N GLY A 51 -11.53 -2.03 13.90
CA GLY A 51 -10.40 -2.64 13.21
C GLY A 51 -10.82 -3.80 12.28
N LEU A 52 -11.86 -4.57 12.65
CA LEU A 52 -12.41 -5.65 11.82
C LEU A 52 -12.96 -5.12 10.48
N VAL A 53 -13.53 -3.92 10.45
CA VAL A 53 -13.95 -3.27 9.21
C VAL A 53 -12.78 -3.11 8.23
N SER A 54 -11.61 -2.71 8.73
CA SER A 54 -10.38 -2.64 7.92
C SER A 54 -9.88 -4.01 7.47
N THR A 55 -9.97 -5.02 8.33
CA THR A 55 -9.63 -6.42 8.00
C THR A 55 -10.43 -6.94 6.82
N LEU A 56 -11.75 -6.79 6.86
CA LEU A 56 -12.66 -7.20 5.79
C LEU A 56 -12.34 -6.49 4.47
N TYR A 57 -12.02 -5.19 4.52
CA TYR A 57 -11.56 -4.43 3.38
C TYR A 57 -10.30 -5.05 2.74
N PHE A 58 -9.27 -5.39 3.53
CA PHE A 58 -8.02 -5.91 2.98
C PHE A 58 -8.18 -7.30 2.37
N TRP A 59 -9.03 -8.16 2.93
CA TRP A 59 -9.34 -9.46 2.34
C TRP A 59 -10.00 -9.32 0.97
N THR A 60 -10.99 -8.43 0.83
CA THR A 60 -11.64 -8.20 -0.46
C THR A 60 -10.77 -7.42 -1.44
N TYR A 61 -9.94 -6.51 -0.94
CA TYR A 61 -8.97 -5.81 -1.78
C TYR A 61 -7.91 -6.77 -2.35
N ALA A 62 -7.36 -7.67 -1.53
CA ALA A 62 -6.37 -8.65 -1.98
C ALA A 62 -6.93 -9.61 -3.04
N SER A 63 -8.11 -10.22 -2.77
CA SER A 63 -8.79 -11.09 -3.73
C SER A 63 -9.29 -10.34 -4.96
N GLY A 64 -9.77 -9.13 -4.78
CA GLY A 64 -10.24 -8.26 -5.85
C GLY A 64 -9.15 -7.84 -6.83
N GLN A 65 -7.87 -7.80 -6.42
CA GLN A 65 -6.76 -7.54 -7.35
C GLN A 65 -6.61 -8.65 -8.40
N LEU A 66 -6.87 -9.90 -8.04
CA LEU A 66 -6.89 -11.01 -8.99
C LEU A 66 -8.03 -10.82 -9.99
N LEU A 67 -9.22 -10.45 -9.50
CA LEU A 67 -10.38 -10.13 -10.34
C LEU A 67 -10.09 -8.94 -11.27
N GLY A 68 -9.49 -7.86 -10.75
CA GLY A 68 -9.13 -6.68 -11.53
C GLY A 68 -8.14 -7.01 -12.65
N GLY A 69 -7.14 -7.85 -12.35
CA GLY A 69 -6.20 -8.34 -13.36
C GLY A 69 -6.90 -9.14 -14.45
N TRP A 70 -7.74 -10.11 -14.08
CA TRP A 70 -8.50 -10.93 -15.02
C TRP A 70 -9.49 -10.11 -15.87
N LEU A 71 -10.22 -9.19 -15.27
CA LEU A 71 -11.13 -8.29 -15.98
C LEU A 71 -10.38 -7.41 -16.98
N SER A 72 -9.19 -6.93 -16.65
CA SER A 72 -8.37 -6.08 -17.52
C SER A 72 -7.92 -6.78 -18.81
N VAL A 73 -7.78 -8.12 -18.78
CA VAL A 73 -7.47 -8.91 -19.97
C VAL A 73 -8.70 -9.06 -20.88
N LYS A 74 -9.90 -9.19 -20.28
CA LYS A 74 -11.14 -9.43 -21.02
C LYS A 74 -11.86 -8.16 -21.45
N TRP A 75 -11.74 -7.09 -20.68
CA TRP A 75 -12.42 -5.82 -20.89
C TRP A 75 -11.40 -4.70 -21.12
N ASP A 76 -11.87 -3.58 -21.70
CA ASP A 76 -11.05 -2.37 -21.75
C ASP A 76 -10.64 -1.94 -20.33
N PRO A 77 -9.33 -1.88 -20.01
CA PRO A 77 -8.85 -1.51 -18.69
C PRO A 77 -9.36 -0.13 -18.24
N LYS A 78 -9.64 0.77 -19.18
CA LYS A 78 -10.30 2.06 -18.89
C LYS A 78 -11.68 1.87 -18.27
N ARG A 79 -12.48 0.91 -18.76
CA ARG A 79 -13.81 0.63 -18.22
C ARG A 79 -13.75 -0.02 -16.85
N VAL A 80 -12.74 -0.87 -16.60
CA VAL A 80 -12.54 -1.53 -15.31
C VAL A 80 -12.25 -0.49 -14.20
N VAL A 81 -11.36 0.48 -14.46
CA VAL A 81 -11.12 1.58 -13.51
C VAL A 81 -12.35 2.47 -13.33
N ALA A 82 -13.08 2.76 -14.41
CA ALA A 82 -14.32 3.53 -14.33
C ALA A 82 -15.36 2.84 -13.43
N LEU A 83 -15.52 1.51 -13.54
CA LEU A 83 -16.36 0.72 -12.66
C LEU A 83 -15.90 0.84 -11.20
N GLY A 84 -14.59 0.74 -10.94
CA GLY A 84 -14.00 0.92 -9.62
C GLY A 84 -14.29 2.31 -9.03
N LEU A 85 -14.13 3.39 -9.85
CA LEU A 85 -14.45 4.77 -9.44
C LEU A 85 -15.91 4.93 -9.04
N ALA A 86 -16.83 4.46 -9.89
CA ALA A 86 -18.26 4.55 -9.65
C ALA A 86 -18.67 3.75 -8.42
N ALA A 87 -18.25 2.48 -8.32
CA ALA A 87 -18.58 1.62 -7.21
C ALA A 87 -18.03 2.13 -5.87
N SER A 88 -16.76 2.55 -5.84
CA SER A 88 -16.15 3.11 -4.63
C SER A 88 -16.79 4.46 -4.23
N GLY A 89 -17.11 5.32 -5.21
CA GLY A 89 -17.86 6.55 -4.96
C GLY A 89 -19.24 6.27 -4.34
N MET A 90 -19.97 5.28 -4.86
CA MET A 90 -21.26 4.86 -4.30
C MET A 90 -21.12 4.28 -2.89
N CYS A 91 -20.12 3.45 -2.63
CA CYS A 91 -19.85 2.93 -1.27
C CYS A 91 -19.59 4.08 -0.29
N ASN A 92 -18.71 5.02 -0.65
CA ASN A 92 -18.41 6.17 0.20
C ASN A 92 -19.65 7.05 0.42
N LEU A 93 -20.44 7.32 -0.63
CA LEU A 93 -21.69 8.07 -0.50
C LEU A 93 -22.64 7.37 0.47
N ALA A 94 -22.85 6.06 0.34
CA ALA A 94 -23.71 5.27 1.20
C ALA A 94 -23.23 5.26 2.66
N ILE A 95 -21.90 5.18 2.90
CA ILE A 95 -21.31 5.23 4.25
C ILE A 95 -21.63 6.56 4.94
N GLY A 96 -21.65 7.68 4.23
CA GLY A 96 -22.04 8.97 4.79
C GLY A 96 -23.46 9.02 5.37
N PHE A 97 -24.34 8.12 4.94
CA PHE A 97 -25.69 7.94 5.49
C PHE A 97 -25.80 6.77 6.48
N CYS A 98 -24.71 6.07 6.76
CA CYS A 98 -24.73 4.85 7.56
C CYS A 98 -25.00 5.14 9.04
N SER A 99 -25.85 4.31 9.67
CA SER A 99 -26.16 4.33 11.10
C SER A 99 -26.04 2.95 11.74
N SER A 100 -25.47 1.96 11.03
CA SER A 100 -25.33 0.57 11.49
C SER A 100 -23.91 0.07 11.25
N TYR A 101 -23.35 -0.62 12.25
CA TYR A 101 -22.03 -1.29 12.14
C TYR A 101 -21.97 -2.28 10.97
N TRP A 102 -23.00 -3.11 10.81
CA TRP A 102 -23.02 -4.12 9.74
C TRP A 102 -23.11 -3.50 8.35
N ALA A 103 -23.84 -2.38 8.22
CA ALA A 103 -23.89 -1.62 6.97
C ALA A 103 -22.52 -0.99 6.66
N LEU A 104 -21.83 -0.40 7.66
CA LEU A 104 -20.47 0.11 7.51
C LEU A 104 -19.51 -1.00 7.08
N ALA A 105 -19.53 -2.15 7.77
CA ALA A 105 -18.67 -3.29 7.48
C ALA A 105 -18.90 -3.82 6.06
N ALA A 106 -20.16 -4.00 5.64
CA ALA A 106 -20.51 -4.46 4.29
C ALA A 106 -20.08 -3.46 3.22
N LEU A 107 -20.39 -2.17 3.39
CA LEU A 107 -20.04 -1.12 2.42
C LEU A 107 -18.53 -0.92 2.31
N TRP A 108 -17.79 -0.99 3.44
CA TRP A 108 -16.33 -0.89 3.41
C TRP A 108 -15.67 -2.10 2.78
N THR A 109 -16.22 -3.29 2.98
CA THR A 109 -15.82 -4.54 2.31
C THR A 109 -16.01 -4.43 0.80
N LEU A 110 -17.15 -3.93 0.33
CA LEU A 110 -17.42 -3.66 -1.08
C LEU A 110 -16.50 -2.57 -1.65
N ASN A 111 -16.19 -1.54 -0.84
CA ASN A 111 -15.23 -0.51 -1.22
C ASN A 111 -13.83 -1.10 -1.47
N GLY A 112 -13.40 -2.09 -0.65
CA GLY A 112 -12.15 -2.82 -0.87
C GLY A 112 -12.12 -3.52 -2.23
N LEU A 113 -13.20 -4.21 -2.59
CA LEU A 113 -13.33 -4.85 -3.89
C LEU A 113 -13.32 -3.84 -5.05
N ALA A 114 -14.04 -2.72 -4.90
CA ALA A 114 -14.09 -1.66 -5.90
C ALA A 114 -12.71 -1.02 -6.15
N LEU A 115 -11.97 -0.72 -5.08
CA LEU A 115 -10.64 -0.12 -5.17
C LEU A 115 -9.56 -1.08 -5.69
N ALA A 116 -9.77 -2.38 -5.56
CA ALA A 116 -8.89 -3.39 -6.16
C ALA A 116 -8.88 -3.32 -7.71
N LEU A 117 -9.92 -2.74 -8.32
CA LEU A 117 -10.04 -2.57 -9.76
C LEU A 117 -9.21 -1.39 -10.32
N PHE A 118 -8.31 -0.77 -9.54
CA PHE A 118 -7.49 0.34 -10.01
C PHE A 118 -6.10 -0.08 -10.46
N TRP A 119 -5.36 -0.76 -9.60
CA TRP A 119 -3.92 -0.97 -9.82
C TRP A 119 -3.60 -1.85 -11.03
N PRO A 120 -4.15 -3.07 -11.20
CA PRO A 120 -3.82 -3.90 -12.35
C PRO A 120 -4.18 -3.26 -13.70
N PRO A 121 -5.38 -2.64 -13.89
CA PRO A 121 -5.70 -1.95 -15.13
C PRO A 121 -4.83 -0.72 -15.41
N ILE A 122 -4.45 0.05 -14.38
CA ILE A 122 -3.53 1.20 -14.54
C ILE A 122 -2.17 0.73 -15.03
N LEU A 123 -1.64 -0.36 -14.47
CA LEU A 123 -0.39 -0.95 -14.96
C LEU A 123 -0.51 -1.38 -16.42
N GLN A 124 -1.61 -2.03 -16.82
CA GLN A 124 -1.83 -2.42 -18.20
C GLN A 124 -1.92 -1.21 -19.15
N ILE A 125 -2.62 -0.13 -18.76
CA ILE A 125 -2.64 1.11 -19.54
C ILE A 125 -1.24 1.67 -19.71
N THR A 126 -0.42 1.67 -18.64
CA THR A 126 0.94 2.19 -18.74
C THR A 126 1.84 1.33 -19.61
N THR A 127 1.72 0.01 -19.58
CA THR A 127 2.46 -0.89 -20.50
C THR A 127 2.04 -0.73 -21.96
N ASN A 128 0.79 -0.33 -22.22
CA ASN A 128 0.32 -0.03 -23.56
C ASN A 128 0.91 1.28 -24.16
N TRP A 129 1.36 2.20 -23.30
CA TRP A 129 1.82 3.53 -23.72
C TRP A 129 3.32 3.74 -23.64
N PHE A 130 4.03 3.05 -22.73
CA PHE A 130 5.43 3.31 -22.41
C PHE A 130 6.34 2.18 -22.83
N GLU A 131 7.58 2.52 -23.18
CA GLU A 131 8.65 1.57 -23.46
C GLU A 131 9.28 1.03 -22.17
N PRO A 132 9.90 -0.17 -22.19
CA PRO A 132 10.59 -0.71 -21.01
C PRO A 132 11.61 0.24 -20.38
N GLY A 133 12.33 1.03 -21.20
CA GLY A 133 13.28 2.04 -20.73
C GLY A 133 12.64 3.20 -19.95
N GLU A 134 11.31 3.40 -20.10
CA GLU A 134 10.56 4.45 -19.41
C GLU A 134 9.92 3.93 -18.10
N TYR A 135 9.86 2.60 -17.88
CA TYR A 135 9.11 2.00 -16.76
C TYR A 135 9.57 2.47 -15.39
N LEU A 136 10.87 2.69 -15.18
CA LEU A 136 11.37 3.19 -13.91
C LEU A 136 10.76 4.57 -13.58
N LYS A 137 10.76 5.49 -14.54
CA LYS A 137 10.18 6.83 -14.39
C LYS A 137 8.68 6.76 -14.13
N VAL A 138 7.97 5.93 -14.89
CA VAL A 138 6.52 5.71 -14.74
C VAL A 138 6.20 5.15 -13.37
N SER A 139 6.95 4.15 -12.89
CA SER A 139 6.76 3.53 -11.58
C SER A 139 6.99 4.52 -10.43
N ILE A 140 8.02 5.38 -10.53
CA ILE A 140 8.25 6.45 -9.54
C ILE A 140 7.05 7.40 -9.50
N LEU A 141 6.56 7.86 -10.65
CA LEU A 141 5.42 8.77 -10.72
C LEU A 141 4.12 8.11 -10.23
N LEU A 142 3.91 6.81 -10.49
CA LEU A 142 2.79 6.04 -9.96
C LEU A 142 2.90 5.71 -8.47
N SER A 143 4.04 5.96 -7.83
CA SER A 143 4.20 5.86 -6.37
C SER A 143 3.76 7.14 -5.64
N LEU A 144 3.79 8.30 -6.30
CA LEU A 144 3.42 9.59 -5.72
C LEU A 144 1.98 9.63 -5.18
N PRO A 145 0.98 9.01 -5.82
CA PRO A 145 -0.40 8.94 -5.33
C PRO A 145 -0.54 8.46 -3.89
N THR A 146 0.32 7.58 -3.43
CA THR A 146 0.29 7.12 -2.03
C THR A 146 0.48 8.29 -1.07
N THR A 147 1.54 9.07 -1.25
CA THR A 147 1.83 10.23 -0.39
C THR A 147 0.82 11.36 -0.61
N LEU A 148 0.54 11.71 -1.87
CA LEU A 148 -0.42 12.77 -2.19
C LEU A 148 -1.81 12.44 -1.66
N GLY A 149 -2.26 11.19 -1.80
CA GLY A 149 -3.56 10.76 -1.31
C GLY A 149 -3.69 10.85 0.20
N TYR A 150 -2.67 10.40 0.95
CA TYR A 150 -2.65 10.57 2.40
C TYR A 150 -2.57 12.04 2.83
N LEU A 151 -1.75 12.86 2.17
CA LEU A 151 -1.68 14.29 2.46
C LEU A 151 -3.03 14.99 2.25
N LEU A 152 -3.69 14.72 1.14
CA LEU A 152 -5.01 15.27 0.83
C LEU A 152 -6.10 14.73 1.77
N ALA A 153 -6.03 13.45 2.12
CA ALA A 153 -6.96 12.86 3.07
C ALA A 153 -6.73 13.42 4.48
N TRP A 154 -5.57 13.23 5.06
CA TRP A 154 -5.33 13.59 6.45
C TRP A 154 -5.24 15.10 6.69
N GLY A 155 -4.69 15.86 5.73
CA GLY A 155 -4.68 17.32 5.78
C GLY A 155 -6.00 17.94 5.32
N GLY A 156 -6.44 17.65 4.09
CA GLY A 156 -7.61 18.24 3.48
C GLY A 156 -8.92 17.77 4.12
N LEU A 157 -9.19 16.46 4.15
CA LEU A 157 -10.40 15.93 4.79
C LEU A 157 -10.37 16.08 6.31
N GLY A 158 -9.21 16.19 6.96
CA GLY A 158 -9.10 16.56 8.36
C GLY A 158 -9.67 17.97 8.65
N ALA A 159 -9.49 18.92 7.73
CA ALA A 159 -10.14 20.24 7.82
C ALA A 159 -11.65 20.13 7.59
N VAL A 160 -12.09 19.32 6.63
CA VAL A 160 -13.52 19.05 6.37
C VAL A 160 -14.19 18.42 7.59
N LEU A 161 -13.52 17.45 8.24
CA LEU A 161 -14.02 16.80 9.46
C LEU A 161 -14.33 17.82 10.56
N ARG A 162 -13.41 18.78 10.81
CA ARG A 162 -13.63 19.83 11.81
C ARG A 162 -14.74 20.81 11.45
N ALA A 163 -14.87 21.13 10.16
CA ALA A 163 -15.83 22.14 9.70
C ALA A 163 -17.26 21.60 9.53
N ALA A 164 -17.40 20.37 9.09
CA ALA A 164 -18.67 19.80 8.62
C ALA A 164 -19.01 18.42 9.21
N GLY A 165 -18.11 17.82 10.00
CA GLY A 165 -18.30 16.53 10.66
C GLY A 165 -17.94 15.33 9.79
N TRP A 166 -17.97 14.14 10.42
CA TRP A 166 -17.45 12.89 9.84
C TRP A 166 -18.16 12.43 8.56
N ARG A 167 -19.43 12.74 8.38
CA ARG A 167 -20.17 12.35 7.17
C ARG A 167 -19.58 12.96 5.91
N TRP A 168 -19.12 14.20 5.98
CA TRP A 168 -18.50 14.91 4.87
C TRP A 168 -17.13 14.35 4.49
N VAL A 169 -16.47 13.64 5.41
CA VAL A 169 -15.23 12.90 5.13
C VAL A 169 -15.48 11.78 4.10
N PHE A 170 -16.72 11.31 3.96
CA PHE A 170 -17.12 10.34 2.94
C PHE A 170 -17.80 11.00 1.73
N PHE A 171 -18.64 12.00 1.95
CA PHE A 171 -19.31 12.69 0.84
C PHE A 171 -18.35 13.43 -0.09
N CYS A 172 -17.36 14.15 0.43
CA CYS A 172 -16.39 14.86 -0.39
C CYS A 172 -15.58 13.92 -1.32
N PRO A 173 -14.96 12.82 -0.86
CA PRO A 173 -14.32 11.87 -1.74
C PRO A 173 -15.26 11.22 -2.74
N ALA A 174 -16.51 10.92 -2.37
CA ALA A 174 -17.51 10.40 -3.28
C ALA A 174 -17.79 11.38 -4.43
N LEU A 175 -18.00 12.66 -4.12
CA LEU A 175 -18.17 13.70 -5.12
C LEU A 175 -16.97 13.83 -6.03
N VAL A 176 -15.75 13.84 -5.46
CA VAL A 176 -14.51 13.88 -6.23
C VAL A 176 -14.42 12.66 -7.17
N ALA A 177 -14.79 11.46 -6.69
CA ALA A 177 -14.78 10.25 -7.51
C ALA A 177 -15.76 10.33 -8.68
N PHE A 178 -16.99 10.86 -8.48
CA PHE A 178 -17.97 11.03 -9.55
C PHE A 178 -17.56 12.10 -10.55
N CYS A 179 -17.01 13.23 -10.09
CA CYS A 179 -16.44 14.24 -10.99
C CYS A 179 -15.28 13.66 -11.80
N PHE A 180 -14.38 12.94 -11.12
CA PHE A 180 -13.22 12.35 -11.76
C PHE A 180 -13.58 11.18 -12.69
N PHE A 181 -14.67 10.45 -12.46
CA PHE A 181 -15.21 9.44 -13.38
C PHE A 181 -15.42 10.00 -14.79
N TRP A 182 -15.98 11.19 -14.90
CA TRP A 182 -16.18 11.86 -16.19
C TRP A 182 -14.85 12.33 -16.81
N VAL A 183 -13.94 12.85 -15.99
CA VAL A 183 -12.58 13.23 -16.44
C VAL A 183 -11.85 12.00 -16.96
N TRP A 184 -11.93 10.86 -16.26
CA TRP A 184 -11.36 9.58 -16.65
C TRP A 184 -11.91 9.08 -18.00
N LEU A 185 -13.23 9.06 -18.13
CA LEU A 185 -13.88 8.59 -19.35
C LEU A 185 -13.58 9.46 -20.58
N ARG A 186 -13.48 10.77 -20.43
CA ARG A 186 -13.20 11.70 -21.54
C ARG A 186 -11.70 11.91 -21.74
N GLY A 187 -10.94 11.93 -20.69
CA GLY A 187 -9.52 12.32 -20.69
C GLY A 187 -8.54 11.21 -21.07
N LEU A 188 -8.89 9.96 -20.77
CA LEU A 188 -7.99 8.82 -20.96
C LEU A 188 -8.27 8.07 -22.28
N LYS A 189 -7.19 7.65 -22.95
CA LYS A 189 -7.19 6.63 -24.00
C LYS A 189 -6.39 5.43 -23.49
N ALA A 190 -6.94 4.22 -23.54
CA ALA A 190 -6.32 3.03 -22.96
C ALA A 190 -5.08 2.55 -23.74
N SER A 191 -4.97 2.95 -25.01
CA SER A 191 -3.84 2.61 -25.87
C SER A 191 -3.59 3.69 -26.92
N PRO A 192 -2.41 3.74 -27.56
CA PRO A 192 -2.11 4.62 -28.67
C PRO A 192 -3.05 4.42 -29.84
N ALA A 193 -3.41 3.16 -30.16
CA ALA A 193 -4.37 2.84 -31.21
C ALA A 193 -5.77 3.45 -30.94
N ALA A 194 -6.24 3.43 -29.68
CA ALA A 194 -7.47 4.10 -29.26
C ALA A 194 -7.41 5.64 -29.37
N ALA A 195 -6.19 6.19 -29.47
CA ALA A 195 -5.93 7.61 -29.71
C ALA A 195 -5.73 7.93 -31.21
N GLY A 196 -5.87 6.96 -32.11
CA GLY A 196 -5.61 7.12 -33.54
C GLY A 196 -4.13 7.25 -33.90
N LEU A 197 -3.22 6.78 -33.03
CA LEU A 197 -1.77 6.85 -33.26
C LEU A 197 -1.23 5.50 -33.74
N CYS A 198 -0.45 5.52 -34.82
CA CYS A 198 0.29 4.35 -35.32
C CYS A 198 1.56 4.13 -34.49
N TYR A 199 1.42 3.91 -33.18
CA TYR A 199 2.51 3.62 -32.26
C TYR A 199 2.18 2.36 -31.45
N ARG A 200 3.16 1.46 -31.37
CA ARG A 200 3.09 0.25 -30.54
C ARG A 200 4.41 0.12 -29.78
N PRO A 201 4.40 0.04 -28.45
CA PRO A 201 5.62 -0.21 -27.67
C PRO A 201 6.35 -1.46 -28.15
N ALA A 202 7.69 -1.44 -28.10
CA ALA A 202 8.53 -2.52 -28.61
C ALA A 202 8.21 -3.89 -27.98
N VAL A 203 7.83 -3.90 -26.69
CA VAL A 203 7.38 -5.13 -25.99
C VAL A 203 6.15 -5.75 -26.63
N LEU A 204 5.20 -4.93 -27.11
CA LEU A 204 3.97 -5.40 -27.75
C LEU A 204 4.15 -5.60 -29.27
N ALA A 205 5.20 -5.01 -29.86
CA ALA A 205 5.52 -5.14 -31.28
C ALA A 205 6.41 -6.36 -31.57
N ALA A 206 7.19 -6.80 -30.59
CA ALA A 206 7.97 -8.02 -30.73
C ALA A 206 7.00 -9.18 -31.00
N PRO A 207 7.24 -10.00 -32.09
CA PRO A 207 6.52 -11.25 -32.23
C PRO A 207 6.69 -11.98 -30.90
N GLU A 208 5.60 -12.58 -30.40
CA GLU A 208 5.71 -13.51 -29.27
C GLU A 208 6.84 -14.48 -29.63
N LYS A 209 8.09 -14.10 -29.29
CA LYS A 209 9.08 -15.13 -29.12
C LYS A 209 8.47 -15.97 -28.03
N LYS A 210 7.95 -17.12 -28.40
CA LYS A 210 7.93 -18.28 -27.52
C LYS A 210 9.39 -18.41 -27.08
N GLU A 211 9.79 -17.60 -26.08
CA GLU A 211 10.93 -18.06 -25.28
C GLU A 211 10.56 -19.49 -24.95
N PRO A 212 11.42 -20.48 -25.27
CA PRO A 212 11.13 -21.87 -24.96
C PRO A 212 10.68 -21.81 -23.51
N ALA A 213 9.41 -22.15 -23.29
CA ALA A 213 8.71 -21.92 -22.02
C ALA A 213 9.69 -22.38 -20.96
N ALA A 214 10.27 -21.42 -20.22
CA ALA A 214 11.27 -21.72 -19.20
C ALA A 214 10.62 -22.86 -18.45
N GLU A 215 11.18 -24.06 -18.53
CA GLU A 215 10.52 -25.33 -18.22
C GLU A 215 9.63 -25.09 -17.00
N ALA A 216 8.32 -25.28 -17.18
CA ALA A 216 7.34 -24.87 -16.17
C ALA A 216 7.84 -25.36 -14.83
N PRO A 217 8.13 -24.50 -13.84
CA PRO A 217 8.91 -24.87 -12.68
C PRO A 217 8.33 -26.15 -12.14
N ARG A 218 9.14 -27.21 -12.05
CA ARG A 218 8.70 -28.54 -11.64
C ARG A 218 7.76 -28.36 -10.46
N ARG A 219 6.52 -28.86 -10.58
CA ARG A 219 5.51 -28.77 -9.51
C ARG A 219 6.17 -29.19 -8.20
N GLY A 220 6.34 -28.27 -7.24
CA GLY A 220 7.05 -28.49 -5.98
C GLY A 220 8.36 -27.69 -5.81
N SER A 221 8.97 -27.13 -6.87
CA SER A 221 10.22 -26.35 -6.70
C SER A 221 9.96 -25.03 -5.97
N LEU A 222 8.86 -24.34 -6.28
CA LEU A 222 8.44 -23.09 -5.61
C LEU A 222 8.08 -23.35 -4.14
N ALA A 223 7.30 -24.41 -3.86
CA ALA A 223 6.95 -24.77 -2.48
C ALA A 223 8.20 -25.11 -1.63
N ARG A 224 9.15 -25.86 -2.20
CA ARG A 224 10.41 -26.14 -1.51
C ARG A 224 11.24 -24.89 -1.29
N ALA A 225 11.29 -23.98 -2.26
CA ALA A 225 11.98 -22.69 -2.10
C ALA A 225 11.36 -21.88 -0.96
N MET A 226 10.03 -21.82 -0.87
CA MET A 226 9.31 -21.11 0.19
C MET A 226 9.49 -21.71 1.59
N LEU A 227 9.84 -22.99 1.70
CA LEU A 227 10.07 -23.68 2.98
C LEU A 227 11.52 -23.54 3.48
N THR A 228 12.37 -22.82 2.78
CA THR A 228 13.72 -22.51 3.26
C THR A 228 13.68 -21.48 4.38
N LEU A 229 14.63 -21.56 5.33
CA LEU A 229 14.69 -20.63 6.46
C LEU A 229 14.71 -19.16 6.02
N PRO A 230 15.46 -18.73 4.98
CA PRO A 230 15.41 -17.36 4.50
C PRO A 230 14.03 -16.94 4.00
N MET A 231 13.36 -17.79 3.23
CA MET A 231 12.03 -17.45 2.70
C MET A 231 10.97 -17.42 3.78
N LEU A 232 11.05 -18.30 4.79
CA LEU A 232 10.17 -18.25 5.97
C LEU A 232 10.42 -16.99 6.79
N SER A 233 11.68 -16.57 6.95
CA SER A 233 12.02 -15.30 7.60
C SER A 233 11.45 -14.10 6.83
N PHE A 234 11.62 -14.05 5.51
CA PHE A 234 11.02 -12.99 4.67
C PHE A 234 9.50 -13.00 4.73
N ALA A 235 8.86 -14.19 4.72
CA ALA A 235 7.42 -14.31 4.85
C ALA A 235 6.91 -13.79 6.21
N PHE A 236 7.58 -14.11 7.30
CA PHE A 236 7.27 -13.57 8.62
C PHE A 236 7.43 -12.04 8.64
N VAL A 237 8.59 -11.55 8.16
CA VAL A 237 8.89 -10.11 8.15
C VAL A 237 7.84 -9.34 7.35
N ILE A 238 7.45 -9.79 6.16
CA ILE A 238 6.47 -9.06 5.34
C ILE A 238 5.08 -9.02 5.99
N VAL A 239 4.66 -10.08 6.69
CA VAL A 239 3.41 -10.10 7.45
C VAL A 239 3.50 -9.14 8.64
N ALA A 240 4.57 -9.18 9.42
CA ALA A 240 4.79 -8.28 10.56
C ALA A 240 4.83 -6.81 10.13
N GLN A 241 5.55 -6.50 9.04
CA GLN A 241 5.65 -5.15 8.50
C GLN A 241 4.31 -4.67 7.91
N GLY A 242 3.58 -5.54 7.20
CA GLY A 242 2.24 -5.27 6.69
C GLY A 242 1.27 -4.93 7.83
N SER A 243 1.31 -5.71 8.93
CA SER A 243 0.52 -5.49 10.13
C SER A 243 0.82 -4.14 10.78
N THR A 244 2.09 -3.84 11.03
CA THR A 244 2.51 -2.56 11.65
C THR A 244 2.15 -1.37 10.75
N LYS A 245 2.40 -1.46 9.45
CA LYS A 245 2.10 -0.41 8.48
C LYS A 245 0.62 -0.02 8.48
N GLU A 246 -0.26 -0.99 8.31
CA GLU A 246 -1.69 -0.71 8.20
C GLU A 246 -2.31 -0.39 9.56
N SER A 247 -1.74 -0.90 10.65
CA SER A 247 -2.13 -0.48 11.99
C SER A 247 -1.82 1.01 12.22
N ILE A 248 -0.64 1.49 11.87
CA ILE A 248 -0.30 2.92 11.94
C ILE A 248 -1.21 3.73 11.02
N ASN A 249 -1.42 3.30 9.78
CA ASN A 249 -2.28 4.00 8.81
C ASN A 249 -3.73 4.11 9.28
N LEU A 250 -4.24 3.12 9.99
CA LEU A 250 -5.62 3.14 10.51
C LEU A 250 -5.74 3.98 11.79
N TRP A 251 -4.81 3.81 12.72
CA TRP A 251 -4.96 4.30 14.09
C TRP A 251 -4.20 5.60 14.39
N ALA A 252 -3.29 6.06 13.51
CA ALA A 252 -2.52 7.28 13.78
C ALA A 252 -3.38 8.52 14.06
N PRO A 253 -4.47 8.81 13.32
CA PRO A 253 -5.34 9.94 13.65
C PRO A 253 -5.96 9.83 15.04
N THR A 254 -6.48 8.65 15.41
CA THR A 254 -7.05 8.34 16.73
C THR A 254 -6.01 8.53 17.85
N LEU A 255 -4.80 7.98 17.66
CA LEU A 255 -3.70 8.09 18.64
C LEU A 255 -3.34 9.54 18.91
N LEU A 256 -3.19 10.34 17.86
CA LEU A 256 -2.82 11.75 17.99
C LEU A 256 -3.94 12.57 18.63
N ARG A 257 -5.22 12.31 18.31
CA ARG A 257 -6.35 12.97 18.94
C ARG A 257 -6.41 12.71 20.43
N GLN A 258 -6.27 11.45 20.84
CA GLN A 258 -6.35 11.06 22.25
C GLN A 258 -5.21 11.66 23.09
N LEU A 259 -4.01 11.79 22.50
CA LEU A 259 -2.86 12.35 23.20
C LEU A 259 -2.91 13.90 23.27
N ALA A 260 -3.37 14.54 22.20
CA ALA A 260 -3.41 16.01 22.11
C ALA A 260 -4.48 16.64 23.01
N GLY A 261 -5.60 15.93 23.23
CA GLY A 261 -6.72 16.45 24.01
C GLY A 261 -7.53 17.51 23.26
N PRO A 262 -8.57 18.06 23.90
CA PRO A 262 -9.48 19.03 23.27
C PRO A 262 -8.78 20.37 22.97
N GLY A 263 -9.20 21.01 21.87
CA GLY A 263 -8.68 22.31 21.43
C GLY A 263 -7.41 22.26 20.58
N GLN A 264 -6.83 21.08 20.34
CA GLN A 264 -5.60 20.92 19.53
C GLN A 264 -5.85 20.23 18.17
N GLU A 265 -7.10 20.21 17.69
CA GLU A 265 -7.48 19.48 16.46
C GLU A 265 -6.71 19.98 15.22
N GLY A 266 -6.38 21.28 15.17
CA GLY A 266 -5.57 21.85 14.09
C GLY A 266 -4.15 21.28 14.06
N LEU A 267 -3.52 21.15 15.24
CA LEU A 267 -2.19 20.57 15.40
C LEU A 267 -2.19 19.08 15.09
N VAL A 268 -3.21 18.34 15.53
CA VAL A 268 -3.40 16.92 15.23
C VAL A 268 -3.51 16.71 13.72
N SER A 269 -4.31 17.51 13.01
CA SER A 269 -4.43 17.45 11.55
C SER A 269 -3.09 17.67 10.85
N LEU A 270 -2.33 18.68 11.29
CA LEU A 270 -1.01 18.98 10.72
C LEU A 270 -0.05 17.83 10.95
N PHE A 271 0.04 17.33 12.16
CA PHE A 271 0.93 16.24 12.55
C PHE A 271 0.57 14.93 11.83
N THR A 272 -0.72 14.62 11.72
CA THR A 272 -1.19 13.46 10.98
C THR A 272 -0.79 13.57 9.50
N ALA A 273 -0.95 14.75 8.89
CA ALA A 273 -0.59 14.99 7.49
C ALA A 273 0.91 14.87 7.20
N VAL A 274 1.78 15.09 8.19
CA VAL A 274 3.23 14.98 8.03
C VAL A 274 3.71 13.51 7.99
N ILE A 275 3.03 12.60 8.70
CA ILE A 275 3.44 11.18 8.80
C ILE A 275 3.68 10.52 7.43
N PRO A 276 2.83 10.68 6.39
CA PRO A 276 3.04 10.07 5.09
C PRO A 276 4.30 10.53 4.34
N LEU A 277 4.83 11.71 4.67
CA LEU A 277 6.08 12.20 4.07
C LEU A 277 7.27 11.30 4.43
N PHE A 278 7.27 10.73 5.64
CA PHE A 278 8.27 9.76 6.06
C PHE A 278 8.24 8.48 5.23
N SER A 279 7.06 8.05 4.76
CA SER A 279 6.92 6.87 3.88
C SER A 279 7.68 7.07 2.57
N THR A 280 7.55 8.27 1.97
CA THR A 280 8.27 8.62 0.74
C THR A 280 9.78 8.74 0.99
N ALA A 281 10.17 9.39 2.09
CA ALA A 281 11.57 9.48 2.48
C ALA A 281 12.19 8.10 2.70
N GLY A 282 11.47 7.19 3.36
CA GLY A 282 11.89 5.80 3.58
C GLY A 282 12.05 5.02 2.27
N LEU A 283 11.11 5.19 1.32
CA LEU A 283 11.20 4.58 0.00
C LEU A 283 12.45 5.06 -0.76
N LEU A 284 12.72 6.36 -0.76
CA LEU A 284 13.89 6.94 -1.43
C LEU A 284 15.20 6.52 -0.76
N ALA A 285 15.23 6.56 0.58
CA ALA A 285 16.37 6.12 1.37
C ALA A 285 16.72 4.65 1.13
N THR A 286 15.72 3.78 0.95
CA THR A 286 15.93 2.35 0.67
C THR A 286 16.74 2.13 -0.59
N GLY A 287 16.44 2.84 -1.68
CA GLY A 287 17.19 2.72 -2.93
C GLY A 287 18.66 3.17 -2.78
N TRP A 288 18.92 4.17 -1.95
CA TRP A 288 20.27 4.60 -1.60
C TRP A 288 20.98 3.57 -0.72
N LEU A 289 20.30 3.07 0.31
CA LEU A 289 20.83 2.12 1.28
C LEU A 289 21.26 0.79 0.63
N VAL A 290 20.43 0.24 -0.25
CA VAL A 290 20.73 -1.00 -1.02
C VAL A 290 22.01 -0.85 -1.85
N ARG A 291 22.30 0.36 -2.38
CA ARG A 291 23.52 0.63 -3.15
C ARG A 291 24.77 0.86 -2.29
N ARG A 292 24.59 1.29 -1.04
CA ARG A 292 25.71 1.70 -0.16
C ARG A 292 26.17 0.60 0.79
N LEU A 293 25.25 -0.26 1.25
CA LEU A 293 25.57 -1.27 2.24
C LEU A 293 26.24 -2.51 1.59
N HIS A 294 27.25 -3.03 2.28
CA HIS A 294 27.80 -4.34 2.01
C HIS A 294 26.70 -5.39 2.28
N GLY A 295 26.50 -6.34 1.36
CA GLY A 295 25.37 -7.27 1.42
C GLY A 295 24.14 -6.83 0.62
N GLY A 296 24.11 -5.60 0.07
CA GLY A 296 23.06 -5.14 -0.86
C GLY A 296 21.66 -5.17 -0.23
N GLN A 297 20.77 -5.98 -0.79
CA GLN A 297 19.36 -6.06 -0.34
C GLN A 297 19.23 -6.65 1.07
N GLU A 298 20.01 -7.66 1.43
CA GLU A 298 19.96 -8.34 2.75
C GLU A 298 20.49 -7.42 3.84
N GLY A 299 21.67 -6.82 3.60
CA GLY A 299 22.21 -5.82 4.53
C GLY A 299 21.27 -4.62 4.73
N ALA A 300 20.59 -4.17 3.67
CA ALA A 300 19.59 -3.12 3.78
C ALA A 300 18.35 -3.57 4.56
N LEU A 301 17.86 -4.79 4.36
CA LEU A 301 16.75 -5.37 5.12
C LEU A 301 17.09 -5.44 6.62
N LEU A 302 18.26 -5.94 6.97
CA LEU A 302 18.70 -6.05 8.36
C LEU A 302 18.85 -4.67 9.00
N ALA A 303 19.44 -3.70 8.31
CA ALA A 303 19.58 -2.33 8.79
C ALA A 303 18.23 -1.65 9.02
N LEU A 304 17.29 -1.77 8.06
CA LEU A 304 15.95 -1.17 8.15
C LEU A 304 15.11 -1.82 9.25
N THR A 305 15.15 -3.15 9.40
CA THR A 305 14.40 -3.84 10.46
C THR A 305 15.02 -3.58 11.83
N GLY A 306 16.34 -3.52 11.95
CA GLY A 306 17.05 -3.14 13.18
C GLY A 306 16.74 -1.71 13.61
N ALA A 307 16.78 -0.77 12.66
CA ALA A 307 16.35 0.61 12.91
C ALA A 307 14.86 0.68 13.28
N GLY A 308 14.01 -0.15 12.66
CA GLY A 308 12.59 -0.29 13.00
C GLY A 308 12.37 -0.78 14.43
N ALA A 309 13.17 -1.75 14.90
CA ALA A 309 13.14 -2.24 16.27
C ALA A 309 13.51 -1.11 17.25
N LEU A 310 14.62 -0.41 17.01
CA LEU A 310 15.03 0.75 17.82
C LEU A 310 13.95 1.82 17.85
N CYS A 311 13.38 2.16 16.69
CA CYS A 311 12.30 3.15 16.60
C CYS A 311 11.04 2.69 17.35
N GLY A 312 10.69 1.41 17.30
CA GLY A 312 9.58 0.83 18.06
C GLY A 312 9.77 0.96 19.58
N TRP A 313 10.97 0.70 20.11
CA TRP A 313 11.28 0.90 21.53
C TRP A 313 11.33 2.39 21.92
N LEU A 314 11.82 3.27 21.04
CA LEU A 314 11.74 4.72 21.25
C LEU A 314 10.29 5.20 21.27
N LEU A 315 9.41 4.64 20.45
CA LEU A 315 7.98 4.94 20.48
C LEU A 315 7.37 4.60 21.84
N VAL A 316 7.71 3.45 22.43
CA VAL A 316 7.28 3.08 23.80
C VAL A 316 7.80 4.08 24.84
N ALA A 317 9.01 4.56 24.70
CA ALA A 317 9.60 5.52 25.63
C ALA A 317 9.01 6.94 25.50
N LEU A 318 8.69 7.37 24.27
CA LEU A 318 8.24 8.73 23.96
C LEU A 318 6.72 8.86 23.77
N GLN A 319 5.95 7.83 24.10
CA GLN A 319 4.50 7.75 23.85
C GLN A 319 3.66 8.87 24.49
N SER A 320 4.16 9.51 25.55
CA SER A 320 3.49 10.64 26.23
C SER A 320 3.76 11.99 25.58
N SER A 321 4.69 12.07 24.62
CA SER A 321 5.02 13.28 23.88
C SER A 321 4.36 13.27 22.52
N LEU A 322 3.49 14.25 22.22
CA LEU A 322 2.83 14.35 20.93
C LEU A 322 3.83 14.43 19.77
N THR A 323 4.86 15.26 19.90
CA THR A 323 5.93 15.38 18.88
C THR A 323 6.75 14.10 18.79
N GLY A 324 7.10 13.48 19.94
CA GLY A 324 7.80 12.20 19.98
C GLY A 324 7.01 11.10 19.28
N LEU A 325 5.70 11.01 19.54
CA LEU A 325 4.80 10.05 18.91
C LEU A 325 4.78 10.23 17.37
N VAL A 326 4.61 11.46 16.87
CA VAL A 326 4.57 11.77 15.44
C VAL A 326 5.87 11.36 14.74
N ILE A 327 7.01 11.75 15.32
CA ILE A 327 8.33 11.44 14.76
C ILE A 327 8.55 9.92 14.73
N CYS A 328 8.28 9.22 15.83
CA CYS A 328 8.46 7.76 15.89
C CYS A 328 7.51 7.03 14.97
N LEU A 329 6.22 7.39 14.90
CA LEU A 329 5.25 6.80 13.96
C LEU A 329 5.68 7.03 12.50
N GLY A 330 6.11 8.26 12.18
CA GLY A 330 6.58 8.61 10.84
C GLY A 330 7.82 7.80 10.45
N LEU A 331 8.85 7.80 11.31
CA LEU A 331 10.08 7.04 11.07
C LEU A 331 9.81 5.54 10.94
N LEU A 332 9.03 4.97 11.86
CA LEU A 332 8.66 3.55 11.81
C LEU A 332 7.93 3.23 10.50
N LEU A 333 6.97 4.06 10.09
CA LEU A 333 6.27 3.91 8.84
C LEU A 333 7.22 3.98 7.63
N GLY A 334 8.14 4.93 7.60
CA GLY A 334 9.15 5.06 6.55
C GLY A 334 10.05 3.82 6.44
N LEU A 335 10.52 3.30 7.57
CA LEU A 335 11.35 2.08 7.63
C LEU A 335 10.56 0.85 7.12
N VAL A 336 9.30 0.72 7.54
CA VAL A 336 8.40 -0.35 7.10
C VAL A 336 8.14 -0.30 5.59
N TYR A 337 7.93 0.88 5.01
CA TYR A 337 7.79 1.03 3.56
C TYR A 337 9.07 0.62 2.83
N GLY A 338 10.25 0.93 3.40
CA GLY A 338 11.54 0.48 2.88
C GLY A 338 11.66 -1.05 2.83
N VAL A 339 11.40 -1.70 3.95
CA VAL A 339 11.41 -3.18 4.05
C VAL A 339 10.43 -3.81 3.07
N THR A 340 9.19 -3.31 3.04
CA THR A 340 8.15 -3.80 2.13
C THR A 340 8.60 -3.70 0.66
N THR A 341 9.22 -2.58 0.27
CA THR A 341 9.72 -2.38 -1.09
C THR A 341 10.79 -3.38 -1.47
N ILE A 342 11.74 -3.68 -0.56
CA ILE A 342 12.76 -4.70 -0.84
C ILE A 342 12.09 -6.06 -1.05
N LEU A 343 11.20 -6.48 -0.15
CA LEU A 343 10.60 -7.81 -0.16
C LEU A 343 9.62 -8.01 -1.32
N THR A 344 8.81 -6.99 -1.67
CA THR A 344 7.78 -7.14 -2.72
C THR A 344 8.25 -6.77 -4.12
N THR A 345 9.34 -6.00 -4.24
CA THR A 345 9.79 -5.48 -5.54
C THR A 345 11.20 -5.93 -5.88
N LEU A 346 12.19 -5.70 -5.01
CA LEU A 346 13.58 -5.94 -5.34
C LEU A 346 13.98 -7.41 -5.21
N LEU A 347 13.57 -8.07 -4.14
CA LEU A 347 13.90 -9.47 -3.88
C LEU A 347 13.36 -10.43 -4.97
N PRO A 348 12.09 -10.31 -5.43
CA PRO A 348 11.57 -11.14 -6.50
C PRO A 348 12.36 -11.04 -7.81
N LEU A 349 13.02 -9.92 -8.10
CA LEU A 349 13.83 -9.76 -9.31
C LEU A 349 15.02 -10.74 -9.36
N ARG A 350 15.50 -11.24 -8.23
CA ARG A 350 16.56 -12.29 -8.20
C ARG A 350 16.11 -13.58 -8.87
N PHE A 351 14.81 -13.85 -8.86
CA PHE A 351 14.19 -15.04 -9.45
C PHE A 351 13.78 -14.85 -10.92
N ALA A 352 14.15 -13.71 -11.55
CA ALA A 352 13.81 -13.42 -12.94
C ALA A 352 14.43 -14.46 -13.90
N ARG A 353 15.67 -14.91 -13.64
CA ARG A 353 16.37 -15.92 -14.47
C ARG A 353 15.69 -17.30 -14.44
N THR A 354 14.95 -17.63 -13.37
CA THR A 354 14.22 -18.90 -13.23
C THR A 354 12.75 -18.78 -13.68
N GLY A 355 12.34 -17.61 -14.18
CA GLY A 355 10.94 -17.34 -14.55
C GLY A 355 9.96 -17.26 -13.37
N GLN A 356 10.45 -17.27 -12.12
CA GLN A 356 9.61 -17.33 -10.92
C GLN A 356 9.35 -15.96 -10.28
N SER A 357 9.90 -14.88 -10.82
CA SER A 357 9.80 -13.52 -10.23
C SER A 357 8.34 -13.10 -9.99
N ALA A 358 7.45 -13.33 -10.95
CA ALA A 358 6.03 -12.99 -10.81
C ALA A 358 5.33 -13.78 -9.69
N ALA A 359 5.67 -15.06 -9.53
CA ALA A 359 5.13 -15.91 -8.47
C ALA A 359 5.57 -15.42 -7.08
N PHE A 360 6.86 -15.13 -6.90
CA PHE A 360 7.38 -14.58 -5.64
C PHE A 360 6.79 -13.20 -5.33
N THR A 361 6.69 -12.31 -6.32
CA THR A 361 6.02 -11.00 -6.15
C THR A 361 4.57 -11.19 -5.69
N GLY A 362 3.82 -12.10 -6.31
CA GLY A 362 2.44 -12.40 -5.94
C GLY A 362 2.32 -12.92 -4.51
N ILE A 363 3.17 -13.86 -4.11
CA ILE A 363 3.19 -14.44 -2.75
C ILE A 363 3.51 -13.37 -1.71
N PHE A 364 4.57 -12.58 -1.91
CA PHE A 364 4.95 -11.54 -0.94
C PHE A 364 3.92 -10.42 -0.86
N ASN A 365 3.30 -10.01 -1.96
CA ASN A 365 2.19 -9.06 -1.92
C ASN A 365 0.98 -9.63 -1.16
N PHE A 366 0.61 -10.88 -1.40
CA PHE A 366 -0.46 -11.55 -0.67
C PHE A 366 -0.16 -11.58 0.84
N LEU A 367 1.05 -11.97 1.24
CA LEU A 367 1.47 -11.98 2.64
C LEU A 367 1.46 -10.58 3.27
N ALA A 368 1.84 -9.54 2.52
CA ALA A 368 1.74 -8.15 2.97
C ALA A 368 0.27 -7.76 3.27
N TYR A 369 -0.68 -8.20 2.44
CA TYR A 369 -2.11 -7.95 2.68
C TYR A 369 -2.69 -8.80 3.81
N VAL A 370 -2.19 -10.03 4.03
CA VAL A 370 -2.51 -10.81 5.24
C VAL A 370 -2.07 -10.04 6.48
N GLY A 371 -0.85 -9.51 6.49
CA GLY A 371 -0.38 -8.64 7.56
C GLY A 371 -1.27 -7.41 7.75
N ALA A 372 -1.59 -6.72 6.66
CA ALA A 372 -2.46 -5.55 6.68
C ALA A 372 -3.85 -5.86 7.28
N ALA A 373 -4.45 -6.98 6.89
CA ALA A 373 -5.73 -7.44 7.43
C ALA A 373 -5.67 -7.70 8.94
N LEU A 374 -4.57 -8.25 9.44
CA LEU A 374 -4.38 -8.52 10.86
C LEU A 374 -4.10 -7.25 11.67
N GLY A 375 -3.37 -6.28 11.11
CA GLY A 375 -2.85 -5.12 11.83
C GLY A 375 -3.93 -4.27 12.49
N GLY A 376 -4.98 -3.93 11.75
CA GLY A 376 -6.06 -3.08 12.22
C GLY A 376 -6.83 -3.70 13.39
N VAL A 377 -7.28 -4.94 13.23
CA VAL A 377 -8.10 -5.65 14.23
C VAL A 377 -7.30 -6.03 15.48
N LEU A 378 -6.07 -6.54 15.33
CA LEU A 378 -5.23 -6.91 16.47
C LEU A 378 -4.91 -5.69 17.32
N SER A 379 -4.52 -4.57 16.69
CA SER A 379 -4.23 -3.34 17.43
C SER A 379 -5.49 -2.76 18.08
N GLY A 380 -6.65 -2.89 17.43
CA GLY A 380 -7.94 -2.50 18.02
C GLY A 380 -8.25 -3.31 19.27
N TRP A 381 -8.22 -4.64 19.21
CA TRP A 381 -8.49 -5.52 20.36
C TRP A 381 -7.48 -5.36 21.49
N VAL A 382 -6.19 -5.27 21.16
CA VAL A 382 -5.16 -5.04 22.17
C VAL A 382 -5.36 -3.68 22.85
N SER A 383 -5.74 -2.64 22.10
CA SER A 383 -5.98 -1.33 22.69
C SER A 383 -7.26 -1.26 23.53
N ASP A 384 -8.31 -2.02 23.18
CA ASP A 384 -9.55 -2.11 23.99
C ASP A 384 -9.30 -2.83 25.31
N GLY A 385 -8.52 -3.93 25.30
CA GLY A 385 -8.28 -4.72 26.49
C GLY A 385 -7.18 -4.16 27.41
N TRP A 386 -6.12 -3.60 26.81
CA TRP A 386 -4.89 -3.27 27.56
C TRP A 386 -4.30 -1.88 27.25
N GLY A 387 -4.98 -1.07 26.48
CA GLY A 387 -4.55 0.28 26.11
C GLY A 387 -3.45 0.35 25.04
N TRP A 388 -3.18 1.56 24.54
CA TRP A 388 -2.25 1.81 23.44
C TRP A 388 -0.80 1.44 23.76
N GLN A 389 -0.38 1.53 25.00
CA GLN A 389 0.98 1.13 25.39
C GLN A 389 1.31 -0.31 24.98
N ARG A 390 0.34 -1.21 25.10
CA ARG A 390 0.51 -2.62 24.68
C ARG A 390 0.58 -2.77 23.16
N VAL A 391 -0.09 -1.89 22.42
CA VAL A 391 0.02 -1.85 20.95
C VAL A 391 1.42 -1.40 20.54
N TYR A 392 1.99 -0.38 21.19
CA TYR A 392 3.36 0.05 20.90
C TYR A 392 4.39 -1.05 21.23
N LEU A 393 4.21 -1.75 22.35
CA LEU A 393 5.01 -2.93 22.68
C LEU A 393 4.89 -4.05 21.64
N LEU A 394 3.68 -4.28 21.13
CA LEU A 394 3.44 -5.26 20.05
C LEU A 394 4.23 -4.87 18.78
N TRP A 395 4.16 -3.61 18.35
CA TRP A 395 4.91 -3.16 17.17
C TRP A 395 6.43 -3.23 17.37
N ALA A 396 6.92 -2.83 18.55
CA ALA A 396 8.34 -2.96 18.90
C ALA A 396 8.81 -4.42 18.90
N ALA A 397 8.00 -5.31 19.48
CA ALA A 397 8.27 -6.75 19.50
C ALA A 397 8.29 -7.36 18.08
N LEU A 398 7.29 -7.03 17.24
CA LEU A 398 7.24 -7.49 15.84
C LEU A 398 8.46 -7.02 15.05
N ALA A 399 8.89 -5.76 15.22
CA ALA A 399 10.09 -5.25 14.57
C ALA A 399 11.37 -5.94 15.07
N THR A 400 11.47 -6.16 16.39
CA THR A 400 12.61 -6.87 16.99
C THR A 400 12.70 -8.31 16.53
N VAL A 401 11.58 -9.06 16.55
CA VAL A 401 11.55 -10.45 16.08
C VAL A 401 11.84 -10.50 14.58
N SER A 402 11.38 -9.52 13.79
CA SER A 402 11.73 -9.42 12.36
C SER A 402 13.24 -9.25 12.14
N ALA A 403 13.90 -8.37 12.90
CA ALA A 403 15.34 -8.17 12.82
C ALA A 403 16.11 -9.43 13.23
N LEU A 404 15.69 -10.09 14.31
CA LEU A 404 16.31 -11.35 14.78
C LEU A 404 16.12 -12.48 13.78
N ALA A 405 14.93 -12.63 13.18
CA ALA A 405 14.67 -13.67 12.17
C ALA A 405 15.58 -13.51 10.94
N LEU A 406 15.79 -12.28 10.48
CA LEU A 406 16.72 -11.99 9.38
C LEU A 406 18.17 -12.26 9.78
N PHE A 407 18.58 -11.82 10.95
CA PHE A 407 19.94 -12.04 11.45
C PHE A 407 20.26 -13.55 11.56
N VAL A 408 19.36 -14.33 12.15
CA VAL A 408 19.52 -15.79 12.27
C VAL A 408 19.57 -16.43 10.86
N SER A 409 18.74 -15.98 9.93
CA SER A 409 18.72 -16.46 8.55
C SER A 409 20.05 -16.20 7.83
N GLU A 410 20.62 -15.00 7.95
CA GLU A 410 21.93 -14.67 7.36
C GLU A 410 23.07 -15.46 8.03
N ALA A 411 23.08 -15.55 9.35
CA ALA A 411 24.06 -16.33 10.09
C ALA A 411 24.03 -17.80 9.70
N TRP A 412 22.82 -18.39 9.51
CA TRP A 412 22.63 -19.75 9.04
C TRP A 412 23.17 -19.96 7.61
N GLN A 413 22.92 -19.04 6.69
CA GLN A 413 23.45 -19.11 5.32
C GLN A 413 24.98 -19.06 5.32
N TYR A 414 25.57 -18.13 6.07
CA TYR A 414 27.02 -18.01 6.20
C TYR A 414 27.65 -19.29 6.77
N PHE A 415 27.04 -19.86 7.83
CA PHE A 415 27.52 -21.11 8.45
C PHE A 415 27.39 -22.31 7.49
N SER A 416 26.24 -22.46 6.82
CA SER A 416 25.99 -23.56 5.89
C SER A 416 26.95 -23.53 4.69
N TRP A 417 27.23 -22.33 4.16
CA TRP A 417 28.22 -22.18 3.09
C TRP A 417 29.63 -22.50 3.53
N ARG A 418 30.05 -22.09 4.73
CA ARG A 418 31.42 -22.22 5.22
C ARG A 418 31.76 -23.62 5.72
N TYR A 419 30.80 -24.34 6.31
CA TYR A 419 31.03 -25.58 7.00
C TYR A 419 30.34 -26.79 6.37
N LEU A 420 29.31 -26.63 5.59
CA LEU A 420 28.53 -27.72 5.00
C LEU A 420 28.74 -27.84 3.48
N GLY A 421 29.44 -26.91 2.83
CA GLY A 421 29.80 -26.97 1.41
C GLY A 421 28.59 -26.95 0.46
N LYS A 422 27.46 -26.40 0.89
CA LYS A 422 26.23 -26.35 0.11
C LYS A 422 25.93 -24.95 -0.38
#